data_c3c5bc78b39ced0d67f4029cf12e58ef
#
_entry.id   c3c5bc78b39ced0d67f4029cf12e58ef
#
_cell.length_a   1.000
_cell.length_b   1.000
_cell.length_c   1.000
_cell.angle_alpha   90.00
_cell.angle_beta   90.00
_cell.angle_gamma   90.00
#
_symmetry.space_group_name_H-M   'P 1'
#
loop_
_entity.id
_entity.type
_entity.pdbx_description
1 polymer ?
#
loop_
_entity_poly.entity_id
_entity_poly.type
_entity_poly.pdbx_seq_one_letter_code
_entity_poly.pdbx_strand_id
1 'polypeptide(L)'
;AKFEVVGHRYVDFSERGYGVAILNDCKYGHRTNQGNLDLCLLRSPKYPDWNADQGRQVFTYALLPHTGELAVSNVMHEAVLNRAPIAAPGVAVQVQAPFQVLSGTSTLEVLKKAEKSDDLVIRFVETRGGADRIVLKTNLENVKLVETNLVEWTSEAEYEFDGGNCLELAFKPFELRTFKVVKK
;
A
#
# COMPACT_ATOMS: atom_id res chain seq x y z
N ALA A 1 -13.22 -17.30 -0.86
CA ALA A 1 -13.96 -17.39 -2.12
C ALA A 1 -13.57 -18.65 -2.87
N LYS A 2 -14.55 -19.37 -3.38
CA LYS A 2 -14.28 -20.65 -4.03
C LYS A 2 -14.06 -20.52 -5.53
N PHE A 3 -14.58 -19.46 -6.15
CA PHE A 3 -14.56 -19.32 -7.60
C PHE A 3 -14.09 -17.92 -8.07
N GLU A 4 -14.55 -16.87 -7.42
CA GLU A 4 -14.20 -15.50 -7.76
C GLU A 4 -13.79 -14.74 -6.51
N VAL A 5 -12.77 -13.89 -6.64
CA VAL A 5 -12.20 -13.07 -5.57
C VAL A 5 -11.99 -11.66 -6.04
N VAL A 6 -11.94 -10.73 -5.10
CA VAL A 6 -11.55 -9.34 -5.35
C VAL A 6 -10.12 -9.14 -4.87
N GLY A 7 -9.27 -8.60 -5.75
CA GLY A 7 -7.91 -8.19 -5.43
C GLY A 7 -7.64 -6.83 -6.06
N HIS A 8 -7.19 -5.84 -5.28
CA HIS A 8 -7.03 -4.47 -5.77
C HIS A 8 -5.75 -4.26 -6.58
N ARG A 9 -4.60 -4.58 -6.02
CA ARG A 9 -3.30 -4.32 -6.64
C ARG A 9 -2.73 -5.53 -7.32
N TYR A 10 -2.95 -6.67 -6.72
CA TYR A 10 -2.43 -7.95 -7.20
C TYR A 10 -3.28 -9.11 -6.70
N VAL A 11 -3.12 -10.23 -7.36
CA VAL A 11 -3.49 -11.57 -6.87
C VAL A 11 -2.29 -12.46 -7.10
N ASP A 12 -1.94 -13.24 -6.08
CA ASP A 12 -0.82 -14.14 -6.10
C ASP A 12 -1.27 -15.60 -6.04
N PHE A 13 -0.60 -16.44 -6.80
CA PHE A 13 -0.75 -17.89 -6.80
C PHE A 13 0.60 -18.53 -6.57
N SER A 14 0.90 -18.80 -5.31
CA SER A 14 2.22 -19.28 -4.90
C SER A 14 2.18 -20.54 -4.07
N GLU A 15 3.26 -21.24 -4.09
CA GLU A 15 3.61 -22.34 -3.24
C GLU A 15 4.97 -22.09 -2.58
N ARG A 16 5.45 -23.01 -1.74
CA ARG A 16 6.64 -22.80 -0.88
C ARG A 16 7.90 -22.34 -1.61
N GLY A 17 8.11 -22.73 -2.85
CA GLY A 17 9.35 -22.45 -3.59
C GLY A 17 9.19 -21.48 -4.74
N TYR A 18 7.98 -21.19 -5.16
CA TYR A 18 7.69 -20.48 -6.40
C TYR A 18 6.28 -19.89 -6.41
N GLY A 19 6.09 -18.78 -7.10
CA GLY A 19 4.78 -18.18 -7.32
C GLY A 19 4.72 -17.33 -8.58
N VAL A 20 3.50 -16.99 -8.97
CA VAL A 20 3.21 -16.04 -10.04
C VAL A 20 2.11 -15.11 -9.57
N ALA A 21 2.39 -13.81 -9.58
CA ALA A 21 1.40 -12.78 -9.31
C ALA A 21 0.91 -12.12 -10.60
N ILE A 22 -0.36 -11.74 -10.63
CA ILE A 22 -0.92 -10.78 -11.58
C ILE A 22 -1.04 -9.44 -10.87
N LEU A 23 -0.31 -8.45 -11.35
CA LEU A 23 -0.42 -7.06 -10.90
C LEU A 23 -1.36 -6.33 -11.84
N ASN A 24 -2.14 -5.38 -11.32
CA ASN A 24 -3.05 -4.59 -12.16
C ASN A 24 -3.23 -3.17 -11.61
N ASP A 25 -3.68 -2.26 -12.48
CA ASP A 25 -3.93 -0.85 -12.14
C ASP A 25 -5.38 -0.55 -11.73
N CYS A 26 -6.36 -1.28 -12.28
CA CYS A 26 -7.77 -0.92 -12.11
C CYS A 26 -8.77 -2.08 -12.29
N LYS A 27 -8.31 -3.32 -12.45
CA LYS A 27 -9.19 -4.49 -12.64
C LYS A 27 -9.14 -5.37 -11.39
N TYR A 28 -10.28 -5.55 -10.72
CA TYR A 28 -10.34 -6.11 -9.37
C TYR A 28 -10.99 -7.49 -9.28
N GLY A 29 -11.56 -7.99 -10.37
CA GLY A 29 -12.18 -9.31 -10.41
C GLY A 29 -11.19 -10.38 -10.85
N HIS A 30 -10.99 -11.39 -10.03
CA HIS A 30 -10.09 -12.51 -10.33
C HIS A 30 -10.82 -13.84 -10.12
N ARG A 31 -10.35 -14.88 -10.80
CA ARG A 31 -10.76 -16.26 -10.55
C ARG A 31 -9.53 -17.14 -10.47
N THR A 32 -9.54 -18.04 -9.50
CA THR A 32 -8.53 -19.09 -9.38
C THR A 32 -9.22 -20.45 -9.42
N ASN A 33 -8.86 -21.32 -10.34
CA ASN A 33 -9.42 -22.65 -10.44
C ASN A 33 -8.45 -23.62 -11.13
N GLN A 34 -8.14 -24.74 -10.49
CA GLN A 34 -7.33 -25.82 -11.05
C GLN A 34 -6.00 -25.35 -11.69
N GLY A 35 -5.28 -24.46 -11.01
CA GLY A 35 -4.01 -23.90 -11.51
C GLY A 35 -4.14 -22.75 -12.52
N ASN A 36 -5.37 -22.36 -12.86
CA ASN A 36 -5.60 -21.16 -13.69
C ASN A 36 -5.80 -19.94 -12.80
N LEU A 37 -5.20 -18.82 -13.21
CA LEU A 37 -5.37 -17.51 -12.61
C LEU A 37 -5.89 -16.55 -13.67
N ASP A 38 -7.16 -16.12 -13.51
CA ASP A 38 -7.84 -15.27 -14.47
C ASP A 38 -8.02 -13.86 -13.92
N LEU A 39 -7.89 -12.85 -14.79
CA LEU A 39 -8.23 -11.45 -14.53
C LEU A 39 -9.42 -11.05 -15.38
N CYS A 40 -10.49 -10.60 -14.74
CA CYS A 40 -11.66 -10.07 -15.44
C CYS A 40 -11.37 -8.66 -15.96
N LEU A 41 -11.24 -8.52 -17.26
CA LEU A 41 -10.93 -7.24 -17.89
C LEU A 41 -12.17 -6.38 -18.13
N LEU A 42 -13.33 -7.01 -18.42
CA LEU A 42 -14.56 -6.32 -18.80
C LEU A 42 -15.78 -7.21 -18.49
N ARG A 43 -16.86 -6.61 -18.03
CA ARG A 43 -18.12 -7.33 -17.76
C ARG A 43 -19.28 -6.89 -18.65
N SER A 44 -19.36 -5.63 -19.02
CA SER A 44 -20.43 -5.02 -19.86
C SER A 44 -21.85 -5.40 -19.39
N PRO A 45 -22.22 -5.16 -18.13
CA PRO A 45 -23.56 -5.49 -17.65
C PRO A 45 -24.61 -4.59 -18.34
N LYS A 46 -25.81 -5.12 -18.53
CA LYS A 46 -26.94 -4.35 -19.09
C LYS A 46 -27.81 -3.70 -18.03
N TYR A 47 -27.62 -4.04 -16.79
CA TYR A 47 -28.36 -3.50 -15.65
C TYR A 47 -27.40 -3.19 -14.51
N PRO A 48 -27.53 -2.08 -13.79
CA PRO A 48 -28.56 -1.01 -13.95
C PRO A 48 -28.28 -0.01 -15.07
N ASP A 49 -27.08 -0.04 -15.68
CA ASP A 49 -26.69 0.86 -16.77
C ASP A 49 -26.47 0.08 -18.06
N TRP A 50 -27.26 0.41 -19.07
CA TRP A 50 -27.19 -0.19 -20.40
C TRP A 50 -25.90 0.15 -21.16
N ASN A 51 -25.24 1.23 -20.79
CA ASN A 51 -24.01 1.71 -21.42
C ASN A 51 -22.76 1.36 -20.61
N ALA A 52 -22.91 0.58 -19.53
CA ALA A 52 -21.79 0.18 -18.70
C ALA A 52 -20.68 -0.49 -19.52
N ASP A 53 -19.45 -0.07 -19.26
CA ASP A 53 -18.23 -0.58 -19.91
C ASP A 53 -18.18 -0.37 -21.44
N GLN A 54 -19.05 0.43 -22.03
CA GLN A 54 -18.96 0.75 -23.46
C GLN A 54 -17.86 1.79 -23.72
N GLY A 55 -17.29 1.73 -24.93
CA GLY A 55 -16.24 2.64 -25.38
C GLY A 55 -14.82 2.08 -25.19
N ARG A 56 -13.83 2.97 -25.31
CA ARG A 56 -12.42 2.60 -25.21
C ARG A 56 -12.04 2.35 -23.76
N GLN A 57 -11.52 1.17 -23.48
CA GLN A 57 -10.98 0.79 -22.18
C GLN A 57 -9.45 0.82 -22.24
N VAL A 58 -8.81 1.37 -21.19
CA VAL A 58 -7.35 1.38 -21.02
C VAL A 58 -7.04 0.85 -19.63
N PHE A 59 -6.22 -0.17 -19.56
CA PHE A 59 -5.78 -0.78 -18.31
C PHE A 59 -4.41 -1.43 -18.51
N THR A 60 -3.68 -1.56 -17.41
CA THR A 60 -2.36 -2.18 -17.39
C THR A 60 -2.38 -3.38 -16.43
N TYR A 61 -1.82 -4.48 -16.87
CA TYR A 61 -1.53 -5.63 -15.99
C TYR A 61 -0.15 -6.20 -16.31
N ALA A 62 0.45 -6.84 -15.32
CA ALA A 62 1.75 -7.47 -15.45
C ALA A 62 1.75 -8.85 -14.81
N LEU A 63 2.52 -9.77 -15.38
CA LEU A 63 2.83 -11.06 -14.77
C LEU A 63 4.18 -10.95 -14.05
N LEU A 64 4.21 -11.33 -12.78
CA LEU A 64 5.41 -11.33 -11.95
C LEU A 64 5.68 -12.74 -11.40
N PRO A 65 6.50 -13.54 -12.06
CA PRO A 65 7.05 -14.76 -11.46
C PRO A 65 8.00 -14.39 -10.32
N HIS A 66 7.94 -15.13 -9.22
CA HIS A 66 8.81 -14.90 -8.07
C HIS A 66 9.21 -16.21 -7.38
N THR A 67 10.27 -16.16 -6.60
CA THR A 67 10.70 -17.27 -5.77
C THR A 67 10.05 -17.20 -4.40
N GLY A 68 9.78 -18.36 -3.81
CA GLY A 68 9.14 -18.44 -2.49
C GLY A 68 7.65 -18.10 -2.50
N GLU A 69 7.07 -18.13 -1.32
CA GLU A 69 5.69 -17.72 -1.09
C GLU A 69 5.54 -16.20 -1.06
N LEU A 70 4.31 -15.70 -1.16
CA LEU A 70 3.99 -14.28 -1.20
C LEU A 70 4.68 -13.45 -0.10
N ALA A 71 4.69 -13.96 1.15
CA ALA A 71 5.23 -13.24 2.30
C ALA A 71 6.73 -12.90 2.20
N VAL A 72 7.50 -13.66 1.44
CA VAL A 72 8.95 -13.42 1.24
C VAL A 72 9.28 -12.84 -0.12
N SER A 73 8.28 -12.70 -1.00
CA SER A 73 8.44 -12.17 -2.35
C SER A 73 8.50 -10.63 -2.37
N ASN A 74 8.81 -10.09 -3.54
CA ASN A 74 8.74 -8.65 -3.81
C ASN A 74 7.40 -8.19 -4.41
N VAL A 75 6.41 -9.07 -4.54
CA VAL A 75 5.12 -8.80 -5.18
C VAL A 75 4.46 -7.54 -4.64
N MET A 76 4.42 -7.38 -3.32
CA MET A 76 3.76 -6.22 -2.68
C MET A 76 4.48 -4.90 -3.00
N HIS A 77 5.80 -4.94 -3.15
CA HIS A 77 6.59 -3.76 -3.53
C HIS A 77 6.37 -3.39 -5.00
N GLU A 78 6.33 -4.39 -5.88
CA GLU A 78 6.11 -4.20 -7.32
C GLU A 78 4.65 -3.85 -7.66
N ALA A 79 3.71 -4.15 -6.77
CA ALA A 79 2.27 -3.93 -6.98
C ALA A 79 1.86 -2.46 -6.83
N VAL A 80 2.55 -1.57 -7.54
CA VAL A 80 2.32 -0.11 -7.52
C VAL A 80 1.79 0.44 -8.84
N LEU A 81 1.39 -0.42 -9.77
CA LEU A 81 0.90 -0.04 -11.10
C LEU A 81 -0.30 0.92 -11.06
N ASN A 82 -1.12 0.83 -10.01
CA ASN A 82 -2.26 1.72 -9.79
C ASN A 82 -1.90 3.06 -9.15
N ARG A 83 -0.63 3.32 -8.88
CA ARG A 83 -0.14 4.59 -8.34
C ARG A 83 0.39 5.45 -9.49
N ALA A 84 -0.41 6.41 -9.93
CA ALA A 84 0.04 7.37 -10.93
C ALA A 84 1.19 8.22 -10.37
N PRO A 85 2.29 8.42 -11.13
CA PRO A 85 3.33 9.34 -10.73
C PRO A 85 2.79 10.78 -10.73
N ILE A 86 3.16 11.56 -9.72
CA ILE A 86 2.86 12.98 -9.71
C ILE A 86 3.85 13.67 -10.64
N ALA A 87 3.33 14.28 -11.71
CA ALA A 87 4.12 15.10 -12.63
C ALA A 87 3.93 16.59 -12.30
N ALA A 88 5.03 17.29 -12.10
CA ALA A 88 5.05 18.76 -11.97
C ALA A 88 5.72 19.33 -13.21
N PRO A 89 4.97 19.66 -14.29
CA PRO A 89 5.56 20.16 -15.52
C PRO A 89 6.20 21.54 -15.30
N GLY A 90 7.39 21.74 -15.85
CA GLY A 90 8.10 23.01 -15.85
C GLY A 90 8.97 23.32 -14.64
N VAL A 91 9.09 22.41 -13.68
CA VAL A 91 9.94 22.60 -12.48
C VAL A 91 10.75 21.34 -12.21
N ALA A 92 12.07 21.48 -12.15
CA ALA A 92 12.95 20.44 -11.61
C ALA A 92 12.92 20.52 -10.08
N VAL A 93 12.10 19.71 -9.43
CA VAL A 93 12.02 19.65 -7.97
C VAL A 93 12.78 18.44 -7.49
N GLN A 94 13.82 18.63 -6.69
CA GLN A 94 14.37 17.55 -5.86
C GLN A 94 13.45 17.37 -4.64
N VAL A 95 12.61 16.35 -4.68
CA VAL A 95 11.77 15.99 -3.54
C VAL A 95 12.53 15.01 -2.67
N GLN A 96 12.89 15.40 -1.47
CA GLN A 96 13.35 14.47 -0.44
C GLN A 96 12.12 13.89 0.27
N ALA A 97 12.02 12.57 0.34
CA ALA A 97 10.98 11.92 1.10
C ALA A 97 11.11 12.31 2.59
N PRO A 98 10.04 12.82 3.23
CA PRO A 98 10.12 13.25 4.63
C PRO A 98 10.30 12.09 5.60
N PHE A 99 9.99 10.88 5.18
CA PHE A 99 10.13 9.65 5.95
C PHE A 99 10.78 8.55 5.12
N GLN A 100 11.60 7.74 5.77
CA GLN A 100 12.26 6.57 5.19
C GLN A 100 12.19 5.40 6.17
N VAL A 101 11.73 4.25 5.71
CA VAL A 101 11.85 2.99 6.45
C VAL A 101 13.23 2.41 6.18
N LEU A 102 14.06 2.34 7.23
CA LEU A 102 15.44 1.85 7.14
C LEU A 102 15.52 0.33 7.27
N SER A 103 14.60 -0.28 8.02
CA SER A 103 14.51 -1.72 8.23
C SER A 103 13.08 -2.14 8.52
N GLY A 104 12.80 -3.44 8.42
CA GLY A 104 11.46 -4.01 8.56
C GLY A 104 10.76 -4.15 7.22
N THR A 105 9.52 -4.61 7.26
CA THR A 105 8.74 -4.98 6.07
C THR A 105 7.39 -4.28 5.96
N SER A 106 6.94 -3.62 7.03
CA SER A 106 5.71 -2.81 6.99
C SER A 106 5.92 -1.59 6.11
N THR A 107 4.93 -1.30 5.27
CA THR A 107 5.02 -0.27 4.23
C THR A 107 4.32 1.02 4.64
N LEU A 108 4.93 2.16 4.28
CA LEU A 108 4.29 3.47 4.35
C LEU A 108 3.33 3.61 3.16
N GLU A 109 2.04 3.42 3.41
CA GLU A 109 1.00 3.41 2.39
C GLU A 109 0.43 4.80 2.10
N VAL A 110 0.36 5.66 3.11
CA VAL A 110 -0.26 6.98 2.99
C VAL A 110 0.62 8.04 3.62
N LEU A 111 0.82 9.13 2.89
CA LEU A 111 1.29 10.41 3.38
C LEU A 111 0.31 11.47 2.87
N LYS A 112 -0.40 12.11 3.78
CA LYS A 112 -1.42 13.11 3.42
C LYS A 112 -1.49 14.23 4.47
N LYS A 113 -2.23 15.30 4.17
CA LYS A 113 -2.64 16.29 5.17
C LYS A 113 -3.74 15.70 6.06
N ALA A 114 -3.75 16.08 7.34
CA ALA A 114 -4.82 15.71 8.27
C ALA A 114 -6.16 16.38 7.88
N GLU A 115 -7.27 15.69 8.20
CA GLU A 115 -8.62 16.19 7.85
C GLU A 115 -9.01 17.48 8.60
N LYS A 116 -8.54 17.64 9.84
CA LYS A 116 -8.96 18.73 10.74
C LYS A 116 -7.82 19.66 11.21
N SER A 117 -6.61 19.46 10.70
CA SER A 117 -5.45 20.29 11.06
C SER A 117 -4.47 20.40 9.90
N ASP A 118 -3.44 21.22 10.06
CA ASP A 118 -2.34 21.33 9.09
C ASP A 118 -1.23 20.30 9.29
N ASP A 119 -1.42 19.36 10.21
CA ASP A 119 -0.48 18.27 10.44
C ASP A 119 -0.42 17.31 9.26
N LEU A 120 0.69 16.59 9.13
CA LEU A 120 0.80 15.46 8.22
C LEU A 120 0.25 14.20 8.90
N VAL A 121 -0.32 13.31 8.10
CA VAL A 121 -0.73 11.96 8.51
C VAL A 121 0.07 10.94 7.73
N ILE A 122 0.61 9.96 8.43
CA ILE A 122 1.27 8.79 7.84
C ILE A 122 0.55 7.52 8.28
N ARG A 123 0.42 6.56 7.35
CA ARG A 123 -0.15 5.23 7.62
C ARG A 123 0.79 4.15 7.19
N PHE A 124 1.00 3.21 8.08
CA PHE A 124 1.75 2.01 7.82
C PHE A 124 0.84 0.79 7.83
N VAL A 125 1.17 -0.18 7.01
CA VAL A 125 0.48 -1.48 6.95
C VAL A 125 1.52 -2.59 7.00
N GLU A 126 1.33 -3.55 7.90
CA GLU A 126 1.99 -4.85 7.83
C GLU A 126 1.18 -5.74 6.88
N THR A 127 1.79 -6.24 5.79
CA THR A 127 1.09 -6.95 4.71
C THR A 127 1.53 -8.40 4.53
N ARG A 128 2.53 -8.87 5.31
CA ARG A 128 3.10 -10.21 5.18
C ARG A 128 2.52 -11.24 6.15
N GLY A 129 1.68 -10.78 7.11
CA GLY A 129 1.04 -11.64 8.08
C GLY A 129 1.94 -12.09 9.21
N GLY A 130 3.05 -11.38 9.46
CA GLY A 130 3.98 -11.62 10.55
C GLY A 130 4.05 -10.46 11.54
N ALA A 131 4.58 -10.68 12.74
CA ALA A 131 4.99 -9.58 13.59
C ALA A 131 6.20 -8.90 12.95
N ASP A 132 6.18 -7.56 12.90
CA ASP A 132 7.24 -6.77 12.29
C ASP A 132 7.70 -5.64 13.21
N ARG A 133 8.90 -5.16 12.96
CA ARG A 133 9.49 -4.02 13.64
C ARG A 133 10.26 -3.18 12.62
N ILE A 134 9.78 -1.97 12.40
CA ILE A 134 10.43 -1.04 11.49
C ILE A 134 11.28 -0.03 12.25
N VAL A 135 12.33 0.45 11.59
CA VAL A 135 13.05 1.66 11.98
C VAL A 135 12.68 2.75 10.99
N LEU A 136 11.94 3.74 11.46
CA LEU A 136 11.52 4.90 10.70
C LEU A 136 12.48 6.05 10.92
N LYS A 137 13.01 6.63 9.85
CA LYS A 137 13.81 7.86 9.89
C LYS A 137 13.02 9.02 9.31
N THR A 138 13.17 10.21 9.91
CA THR A 138 12.59 11.45 9.38
C THR A 138 13.69 12.49 9.10
N ASN A 139 13.45 13.36 8.11
CA ASN A 139 14.25 14.57 7.88
C ASN A 139 13.54 15.84 8.39
N LEU A 140 12.38 15.69 9.02
CA LEU A 140 11.67 16.80 9.63
C LEU A 140 12.25 17.09 11.03
N GLU A 141 12.39 18.37 11.35
CA GLU A 141 12.91 18.82 12.64
C GLU A 141 11.78 19.07 13.64
N ASN A 142 12.03 18.78 14.92
CA ASN A 142 11.12 19.08 16.02
C ASN A 142 9.72 18.49 15.86
N VAL A 143 9.65 17.24 15.43
CA VAL A 143 8.38 16.51 15.27
C VAL A 143 8.31 15.31 16.20
N LYS A 144 7.08 14.94 16.54
CA LYS A 144 6.72 13.67 17.18
C LYS A 144 5.59 13.01 16.42
N LEU A 145 5.40 11.72 16.64
CA LEU A 145 4.25 11.00 16.13
C LEU A 145 3.20 10.86 17.23
N VAL A 146 1.95 11.13 16.88
CA VAL A 146 0.79 10.88 17.75
C VAL A 146 -0.07 9.83 17.07
N GLU A 147 -0.15 8.64 17.66
CA GLU A 147 -0.98 7.57 17.13
C GLU A 147 -2.46 7.93 17.26
N THR A 148 -3.23 7.61 16.22
CA THR A 148 -4.65 7.94 16.12
C THR A 148 -5.41 6.83 15.40
N ASN A 149 -6.74 6.83 15.53
CA ASN A 149 -7.56 5.93 14.73
C ASN A 149 -7.57 6.33 13.24
N LEU A 150 -8.15 5.50 12.39
CA LEU A 150 -8.20 5.70 10.94
C LEU A 150 -8.90 6.99 10.50
N VAL A 151 -9.82 7.50 11.31
CA VAL A 151 -10.56 8.75 11.06
C VAL A 151 -9.93 9.97 11.74
N GLU A 152 -8.76 9.80 12.35
CA GLU A 152 -7.93 10.87 12.92
C GLU A 152 -8.58 11.64 14.10
N TRP A 153 -9.52 11.02 14.83
CA TRP A 153 -10.28 11.71 15.88
C TRP A 153 -9.75 11.48 17.29
N THR A 154 -9.04 10.38 17.51
CA THR A 154 -8.50 10.04 18.82
C THR A 154 -6.98 10.21 18.84
N SER A 155 -6.42 10.48 20.02
CA SER A 155 -4.99 10.37 20.26
C SER A 155 -4.79 9.23 21.25
N GLU A 156 -4.00 8.21 20.85
CA GLU A 156 -3.85 6.97 21.62
C GLU A 156 -2.49 6.89 22.31
N ALA A 157 -1.41 7.23 21.61
CA ALA A 157 -0.05 7.20 22.11
C ALA A 157 0.83 8.23 21.41
N GLU A 158 1.90 8.65 22.09
CA GLU A 158 2.90 9.56 21.52
C GLU A 158 4.25 8.84 21.39
N TYR A 159 4.99 9.14 20.33
CA TYR A 159 6.28 8.54 20.02
C TYR A 159 7.27 9.65 19.64
N GLU A 160 8.44 9.58 20.28
CA GLU A 160 9.52 10.53 20.09
C GLU A 160 10.62 9.92 19.21
N PHE A 161 11.12 10.71 18.26
CA PHE A 161 12.33 10.34 17.52
C PHE A 161 13.57 10.51 18.42
N ASP A 162 14.53 9.65 18.26
CA ASP A 162 15.83 9.72 18.96
C ASP A 162 16.73 10.84 18.42
N GLY A 163 17.94 10.99 18.99
CA GLY A 163 18.92 11.98 18.55
C GLY A 163 19.44 11.79 17.12
N GLY A 164 19.17 10.66 16.49
CA GLY A 164 19.45 10.36 15.09
C GLY A 164 18.25 10.56 14.16
N ASN A 165 17.16 11.13 14.68
CA ASN A 165 15.86 11.25 13.98
C ASN A 165 15.28 9.89 13.57
N CYS A 166 15.51 8.85 14.37
CA CYS A 166 15.00 7.50 14.17
C CYS A 166 13.97 7.14 15.24
N LEU A 167 13.03 6.29 14.88
CA LEU A 167 11.98 5.78 15.74
C LEU A 167 11.71 4.32 15.40
N GLU A 168 11.63 3.46 16.40
CA GLU A 168 11.25 2.07 16.24
C GLU A 168 9.74 1.90 16.48
N LEU A 169 9.05 1.23 15.55
CA LEU A 169 7.62 0.93 15.63
C LEU A 169 7.39 -0.58 15.42
N ALA A 170 6.67 -1.20 16.35
CA ALA A 170 6.27 -2.61 16.25
C ALA A 170 4.89 -2.76 15.64
N PHE A 171 4.69 -3.81 14.85
CA PHE A 171 3.44 -4.15 14.19
C PHE A 171 3.05 -5.60 14.48
N LYS A 172 1.75 -5.82 14.64
CA LYS A 172 1.14 -7.15 14.63
C LYS A 172 0.87 -7.59 13.19
N PRO A 173 0.64 -8.90 12.95
CA PRO A 173 0.22 -9.38 11.65
C PRO A 173 -0.99 -8.61 11.09
N PHE A 174 -0.87 -8.13 9.85
CA PHE A 174 -1.89 -7.37 9.13
C PHE A 174 -2.35 -6.09 9.83
N GLU A 175 -1.53 -5.54 10.71
CA GLU A 175 -1.89 -4.32 11.44
C GLU A 175 -1.71 -3.08 10.55
N LEU A 176 -2.72 -2.20 10.63
CA LEU A 176 -2.70 -0.89 10.05
C LEU A 176 -2.64 0.15 11.19
N ARG A 177 -1.60 0.98 11.18
CA ARG A 177 -1.40 2.04 12.18
C ARG A 177 -1.35 3.41 11.52
N THR A 178 -2.00 4.38 12.14
CA THR A 178 -2.11 5.77 11.65
C THR A 178 -1.49 6.72 12.67
N PHE A 179 -0.66 7.64 12.20
CA PHE A 179 0.02 8.63 13.04
C PHE A 179 -0.14 10.03 12.46
N LYS A 180 -0.41 10.99 13.33
CA LYS A 180 -0.21 12.42 13.03
C LYS A 180 1.25 12.79 13.32
N VAL A 181 1.81 13.58 12.44
CA VAL A 181 3.14 14.18 12.61
C VAL A 181 2.94 15.57 13.14
N VAL A 182 3.21 15.77 14.41
CA VAL A 182 2.93 17.00 15.15
C VAL A 182 4.23 17.71 15.47
N LYS A 183 4.28 19.02 15.28
CA LYS A 183 5.41 19.83 15.76
C LYS A 183 5.44 19.86 17.29
N LYS A 184 6.66 19.80 17.84
CA LYS A 184 6.91 20.00 19.28
C LYS A 184 6.85 21.47 19.65
#